data_24208c006300b93d20880a1efd613220
#
_entry.id   24208c006300b93d20880a1efd613220
#
_cell.length_a   1.000
_cell.length_b   1.000
_cell.length_c   1.000
_cell.angle_alpha   90.00
_cell.angle_beta   90.00
_cell.angle_gamma   90.00
#
_symmetry.space_group_name_H-M   'P 1'
#
loop_
_entity.id
_entity.type
_entity.pdbx_description
1 polymer ?
#
loop_
_entity_poly.entity_id
_entity_poly.type
_entity_poly.pdbx_seq_one_letter_code
_entity_poly.pdbx_strand_id
1 'polypeptide(L)'
;MLTFKKILVPFDGSEHAKRALAKAVSLAQCCDGAKLYIITVDEDVSALSMNNLERAYINEQMQAIHFRPADKTLDEAKAAVPEGIEAEYIAKTGDPGMLIENTADQIGADLVVMGSRGLGALTSMLLG
;
A
#
# COMPACT_ATOMS: atom_id res chain seq x y z
N MET A 1 0.54 7.17 27.50
CA MET A 1 0.21 6.00 26.68
C MET A 1 0.19 6.36 25.22
N LEU A 2 0.93 5.64 24.41
CA LEU A 2 0.93 5.87 22.97
C LEU A 2 -0.33 5.29 22.34
N THR A 3 -1.09 6.14 21.68
CA THR A 3 -2.27 5.70 20.91
C THR A 3 -2.11 6.12 19.47
N PHE A 4 -2.28 5.18 18.57
CA PHE A 4 -2.26 5.44 17.14
C PHE A 4 -3.70 5.43 16.64
N LYS A 5 -4.10 6.51 15.99
CA LYS A 5 -5.45 6.63 15.46
C LYS A 5 -5.52 6.34 13.97
N LYS A 6 -4.48 6.69 13.24
CA LYS A 6 -4.43 6.49 11.79
C LYS A 6 -3.13 5.79 11.43
N ILE A 7 -3.24 4.56 10.97
CA ILE A 7 -2.10 3.71 10.64
C ILE A 7 -2.11 3.44 9.14
N LEU A 8 -1.08 3.87 8.43
CA LEU A 8 -0.93 3.62 7.00
C LEU A 8 -0.11 2.37 6.78
N VAL A 9 -0.60 1.48 5.93
CA VAL A 9 0.07 0.21 5.62
C VAL A 9 0.24 0.09 4.11
N PRO A 10 1.45 0.32 3.58
CA PRO A 10 1.73 -0.03 2.20
C PRO A 10 1.68 -1.54 2.02
N PHE A 11 0.99 -1.99 0.99
CA PHE A 11 0.75 -3.41 0.77
C PHE A 11 0.92 -3.75 -0.71
N ASP A 12 1.81 -4.67 -1.01
CA ASP A 12 2.10 -5.11 -2.38
C ASP A 12 1.84 -6.61 -2.60
N GLY A 13 1.26 -7.28 -1.61
CA GLY A 13 1.00 -8.70 -1.68
C GLY A 13 2.18 -9.59 -1.32
N SER A 14 3.34 -9.02 -1.04
CA SER A 14 4.51 -9.79 -0.66
C SER A 14 4.36 -10.36 0.76
N GLU A 15 5.19 -11.35 1.10
CA GLU A 15 5.19 -11.91 2.45
C GLU A 15 5.55 -10.86 3.50
N HIS A 16 6.47 -9.96 3.17
CA HIS A 16 6.85 -8.88 4.06
C HIS A 16 5.68 -7.93 4.32
N ALA A 17 4.93 -7.61 3.26
CA ALA A 17 3.76 -6.75 3.39
C ALA A 17 2.65 -7.44 4.20
N LYS A 18 2.46 -8.73 4.02
CA LYS A 18 1.47 -9.49 4.78
C LYS A 18 1.80 -9.49 6.27
N ARG A 19 3.08 -9.63 6.61
CA ARG A 19 3.52 -9.55 8.01
C ARG A 19 3.32 -8.16 8.58
N ALA A 20 3.63 -7.14 7.78
CA ALA A 20 3.42 -5.75 8.21
C ALA A 20 1.95 -5.48 8.47
N LEU A 21 1.08 -5.96 7.57
CA LEU A 21 -0.37 -5.81 7.75
C LEU A 21 -0.85 -6.52 9.02
N ALA A 22 -0.36 -7.73 9.28
CA ALA A 22 -0.73 -8.46 10.49
C ALA A 22 -0.33 -7.69 11.74
N LYS A 23 0.85 -7.08 11.74
CA LYS A 23 1.30 -6.25 12.87
C LYS A 23 0.43 -5.00 13.02
N ALA A 24 0.05 -4.38 11.91
CA ALA A 24 -0.83 -3.21 11.95
C ALA A 24 -2.21 -3.56 12.49
N VAL A 25 -2.74 -4.71 12.10
CA VAL A 25 -4.01 -5.22 12.64
C VAL A 25 -3.91 -5.40 14.16
N SER A 26 -2.82 -6.00 14.63
CA SER A 26 -2.61 -6.18 16.06
C SER A 26 -2.54 -4.84 16.80
N LEU A 27 -1.87 -3.87 16.22
CA LEU A 27 -1.81 -2.52 16.80
C LEU A 27 -3.19 -1.88 16.85
N ALA A 28 -3.97 -2.01 15.78
CA ALA A 28 -5.32 -1.45 15.73
C ALA A 28 -6.24 -2.10 16.77
N GLN A 29 -6.04 -3.39 17.04
CA GLN A 29 -6.81 -4.09 18.07
C GLN A 29 -6.46 -3.62 19.48
N CYS A 30 -5.21 -3.20 19.68
CA CYS A 30 -4.74 -2.69 20.96
C CYS A 30 -5.07 -1.22 21.17
N CYS A 31 -5.25 -0.46 20.09
CA CYS A 31 -5.52 0.98 20.15
C CYS A 31 -6.99 1.21 19.80
N ASP A 32 -7.77 1.55 20.79
CA ASP A 32 -9.19 1.78 20.61
C ASP A 32 -9.41 2.97 19.65
N GLY A 33 -10.24 2.74 18.64
CA GLY A 33 -10.55 3.77 17.64
C GLY A 33 -9.52 3.94 16.53
N ALA A 34 -8.54 3.06 16.45
CA ALA A 34 -7.57 3.11 15.37
C ALA A 34 -8.19 2.70 14.04
N LYS A 35 -7.78 3.38 12.98
CA LYS A 35 -8.21 3.06 11.62
C LYS A 35 -7.00 2.72 10.76
N LEU A 36 -7.12 1.68 9.96
CA LEU A 36 -6.08 1.29 9.02
C LEU A 36 -6.35 1.93 7.66
N TYR A 37 -5.29 2.44 7.04
CA TYR A 37 -5.32 2.89 5.66
C TYR A 37 -4.34 2.00 4.90
N ILE A 38 -4.85 1.19 3.99
CA ILE A 38 -4.03 0.24 3.26
C ILE A 38 -3.88 0.74 1.84
N ILE A 39 -2.64 1.04 1.46
CA ILE A 39 -2.34 1.60 0.14
C ILE A 39 -1.55 0.60 -0.69
N THR A 40 -2.00 0.38 -1.92
CA THR A 40 -1.21 -0.34 -2.91
C THR A 40 -0.85 0.62 -4.04
N VAL A 41 0.39 0.55 -4.47
CA VAL A 41 0.91 1.42 -5.51
C VAL A 41 1.40 0.57 -6.67
N ASP A 42 0.81 0.80 -7.85
CA ASP A 42 1.32 0.22 -9.09
C ASP A 42 2.34 1.19 -9.68
N GLU A 43 3.49 0.66 -10.06
CA GLU A 43 4.48 1.49 -10.72
C GLU A 43 3.95 1.95 -12.08
N ASP A 44 4.18 3.22 -12.37
CA ASP A 44 3.79 3.78 -13.64
C ASP A 44 4.78 3.35 -14.71
N VAL A 45 4.37 2.37 -15.52
CA VAL A 45 5.21 1.84 -16.59
C VAL A 45 5.58 2.94 -17.60
N SER A 46 4.73 3.95 -17.74
CA SER A 46 5.00 5.05 -18.66
C SER A 46 6.18 5.92 -18.22
N ALA A 47 6.56 5.85 -16.95
CA ALA A 47 7.73 6.57 -16.43
C ALA A 47 9.05 5.90 -16.78
N LEU A 48 9.02 4.65 -17.26
CA LEU A 48 10.20 3.95 -17.70
C LEU A 48 10.59 4.45 -19.08
N SER A 49 11.89 4.39 -19.39
CA SER A 49 12.41 4.82 -20.70
C SER A 49 12.02 3.83 -21.79
N MET A 50 10.79 3.87 -22.20
CA MET A 50 10.23 3.00 -23.23
C MET A 50 9.83 3.82 -24.44
N ASN A 51 9.94 3.24 -25.64
CA ASN A 51 9.42 3.89 -26.84
C ASN A 51 7.89 3.68 -26.90
N ASN A 52 7.24 4.38 -27.82
CA ASN A 52 5.78 4.33 -27.95
C ASN A 52 5.27 2.93 -28.30
N LEU A 53 6.04 2.18 -29.09
CA LEU A 53 5.66 0.82 -29.47
C LEU A 53 5.68 -0.13 -28.26
N GLU A 54 6.71 -0.01 -27.43
CA GLU A 54 6.81 -0.82 -26.22
C GLU A 54 5.68 -0.53 -25.26
N ARG A 55 5.34 0.74 -25.09
CA ARG A 55 4.21 1.13 -24.24
C ARG A 55 2.90 0.58 -24.77
N ALA A 56 2.67 0.69 -26.07
CA ALA A 56 1.45 0.19 -26.69
C ALA A 56 1.34 -1.32 -26.53
N TYR A 57 2.44 -2.04 -26.71
CA TYR A 57 2.48 -3.48 -26.53
C TYR A 57 2.14 -3.90 -25.11
N ILE A 58 2.75 -3.26 -24.13
CA ILE A 58 2.50 -3.57 -22.72
C ILE A 58 1.05 -3.26 -22.35
N ASN A 59 0.54 -2.10 -22.77
CA ASN A 59 -0.85 -1.74 -22.49
C ASN A 59 -1.82 -2.72 -23.10
N GLU A 60 -1.56 -3.17 -24.32
CA GLU A 60 -2.40 -4.14 -25.00
C GLU A 60 -2.39 -5.48 -24.28
N GLN A 61 -1.21 -5.94 -23.85
CA GLN A 61 -1.10 -7.19 -23.09
C GLN A 61 -1.84 -7.11 -21.76
N MET A 62 -1.73 -6.00 -21.06
CA MET A 62 -2.41 -5.82 -19.78
C MET A 62 -3.93 -5.79 -19.96
N GLN A 63 -4.42 -5.16 -21.02
CA GLN A 63 -5.84 -5.14 -21.32
C GLN A 63 -6.36 -6.53 -21.73
N ALA A 64 -5.57 -7.26 -22.51
CA ALA A 64 -5.97 -8.57 -23.00
C ALA A 64 -6.19 -9.58 -21.88
N ILE A 65 -5.43 -9.50 -20.80
CA ILE A 65 -5.57 -10.40 -19.66
C ILE A 65 -6.47 -9.82 -18.56
N HIS A 66 -7.02 -8.65 -18.77
CA HIS A 66 -7.85 -7.95 -17.79
C HIS A 66 -7.18 -7.88 -16.41
N PHE A 67 -5.87 -7.68 -16.42
CA PHE A 67 -5.07 -7.71 -15.20
C PHE A 67 -5.12 -6.36 -14.50
N ARG A 68 -5.63 -6.36 -13.28
CA ARG A 68 -5.64 -5.18 -12.41
C ARG A 68 -4.90 -5.53 -11.13
N PRO A 69 -3.57 -5.37 -11.12
CA PRO A 69 -2.78 -5.77 -9.97
C PRO A 69 -3.21 -5.12 -8.66
N ALA A 70 -3.55 -3.84 -8.72
CA ALA A 70 -3.95 -3.10 -7.52
C ALA A 70 -5.23 -3.66 -6.92
N ASP A 71 -6.24 -3.94 -7.75
CA ASP A 71 -7.51 -4.46 -7.26
C ASP A 71 -7.35 -5.83 -6.61
N LYS A 72 -6.57 -6.70 -7.25
CA LYS A 72 -6.31 -8.04 -6.72
C LYS A 72 -5.53 -7.96 -5.41
N THR A 73 -4.52 -7.11 -5.37
CA THR A 73 -3.71 -6.91 -4.19
C THR A 73 -4.54 -6.40 -3.02
N LEU A 74 -5.43 -5.44 -3.27
CA LEU A 74 -6.32 -4.92 -2.24
C LEU A 74 -7.32 -5.97 -1.77
N ASP A 75 -7.78 -6.86 -2.65
CA ASP A 75 -8.66 -7.95 -2.25
C ASP A 75 -7.95 -8.90 -1.27
N GLU A 76 -6.68 -9.18 -1.50
CA GLU A 76 -5.88 -9.97 -0.56
C GLU A 76 -5.76 -9.28 0.79
N ALA A 77 -5.56 -7.96 0.78
CA ALA A 77 -5.48 -7.18 2.01
C ALA A 77 -6.82 -7.22 2.76
N LYS A 78 -7.93 -7.05 2.05
CA LYS A 78 -9.26 -7.10 2.65
C LYS A 78 -9.52 -8.43 3.35
N ALA A 79 -9.08 -9.53 2.74
CA ALA A 79 -9.23 -10.85 3.32
C ALA A 79 -8.44 -11.03 4.61
N ALA A 80 -7.37 -10.25 4.79
CA ALA A 80 -6.49 -10.34 5.94
C ALA A 80 -6.93 -9.43 7.10
N VAL A 81 -7.87 -8.52 6.87
CA VAL A 81 -8.34 -7.60 7.92
C VAL A 81 -9.60 -8.17 8.56
N PRO A 82 -9.59 -8.43 9.88
CA PRO A 82 -10.77 -9.01 10.54
C PRO A 82 -11.93 -8.01 10.63
N GLU A 83 -13.11 -8.55 10.82
CA GLU A 83 -14.27 -7.72 11.11
C GLU A 83 -14.05 -6.96 12.41
N GLY A 84 -14.59 -5.75 12.48
CA GLY A 84 -14.43 -4.91 13.65
C GLY A 84 -13.26 -3.96 13.57
N ILE A 85 -12.37 -4.16 12.59
CA ILE A 85 -11.28 -3.22 12.32
C ILE A 85 -11.72 -2.29 11.20
N GLU A 86 -11.73 -1.00 11.46
CA GLU A 86 -12.03 -0.01 10.43
C GLU A 86 -10.85 0.13 9.50
N ALA A 87 -11.08 0.00 8.19
CA ALA A 87 -10.03 0.06 7.20
C ALA A 87 -10.50 0.75 5.92
N GLU A 88 -9.61 1.56 5.34
CA GLU A 88 -9.83 2.17 4.04
C GLU A 88 -8.76 1.66 3.09
N TYR A 89 -9.15 1.38 1.85
CA TYR A 89 -8.27 0.78 0.85
C TYR A 89 -8.02 1.77 -0.27
N ILE A 90 -6.75 2.05 -0.57
CA ILE A 90 -6.34 3.10 -1.50
C ILE A 90 -5.48 2.49 -2.60
N ALA A 91 -5.83 2.75 -3.86
CA ALA A 91 -5.04 2.33 -5.01
C ALA A 91 -4.48 3.57 -5.70
N LYS A 92 -3.19 3.59 -5.94
CA LYS A 92 -2.50 4.69 -6.61
C LYS A 92 -1.55 4.14 -7.66
N THR A 93 -1.22 4.97 -8.65
CA THR A 93 -0.25 4.63 -9.68
C THR A 93 0.83 5.70 -9.71
N GLY A 94 2.09 5.29 -9.71
CA GLY A 94 3.21 6.21 -9.78
C GLY A 94 4.40 5.73 -8.97
N ASP A 95 5.15 6.67 -8.42
CA ASP A 95 6.30 6.34 -7.59
C ASP A 95 5.86 5.96 -6.18
N PRO A 96 6.15 4.72 -5.73
CA PRO A 96 5.69 4.26 -4.42
C PRO A 96 6.14 5.15 -3.28
N GLY A 97 7.41 5.55 -3.26
CA GLY A 97 7.94 6.36 -2.18
C GLY A 97 7.21 7.68 -2.02
N MET A 98 7.05 8.41 -3.13
CA MET A 98 6.35 9.69 -3.12
C MET A 98 4.89 9.55 -2.73
N LEU A 99 4.22 8.54 -3.29
CA LEU A 99 2.79 8.36 -3.04
C LEU A 99 2.49 7.94 -1.62
N ILE A 100 3.34 7.09 -1.05
CA ILE A 100 3.17 6.68 0.35
C ILE A 100 3.40 7.88 1.27
N GLU A 101 4.45 8.65 1.03
CA GLU A 101 4.75 9.85 1.81
C GLU A 101 3.63 10.88 1.72
N ASN A 102 3.17 11.18 0.50
CA ASN A 102 2.10 12.13 0.28
C ASN A 102 0.79 11.68 0.93
N THR A 103 0.48 10.40 0.82
CA THR A 103 -0.73 9.85 1.41
C THR A 103 -0.67 9.94 2.94
N ALA A 104 0.48 9.61 3.53
CA ALA A 104 0.66 9.73 4.97
C ALA A 104 0.39 11.16 5.43
N ASP A 105 0.88 12.14 4.70
CA ASP A 105 0.65 13.55 5.02
C ASP A 105 -0.82 13.93 4.85
N GLN A 106 -1.44 13.50 3.77
CA GLN A 106 -2.84 13.84 3.47
C GLN A 106 -3.81 13.30 4.50
N ILE A 107 -3.61 12.08 4.95
CA ILE A 107 -4.52 11.48 5.95
C ILE A 107 -4.13 11.83 7.38
N GLY A 108 -2.95 12.40 7.58
CA GLY A 108 -2.44 12.67 8.92
C GLY A 108 -2.08 11.40 9.67
N ALA A 109 -1.39 10.48 9.00
CA ALA A 109 -1.02 9.20 9.61
C ALA A 109 -0.13 9.38 10.82
N ASP A 110 -0.47 8.69 11.89
CA ASP A 110 0.34 8.67 13.11
C ASP A 110 1.50 7.69 12.99
N LEU A 111 1.34 6.67 12.15
CA LEU A 111 2.31 5.59 12.02
C LEU A 111 2.20 4.99 10.62
N VAL A 112 3.35 4.62 10.07
CA VAL A 112 3.41 3.84 8.82
C VAL A 112 4.06 2.50 9.16
N VAL A 113 3.35 1.41 8.89
CA VAL A 113 3.85 0.05 9.11
C VAL A 113 4.07 -0.60 7.76
N MET A 114 5.29 -0.97 7.44
CA MET A 114 5.62 -1.48 6.12
C MET A 114 6.66 -2.60 6.20
N GLY A 115 6.68 -3.42 5.16
CA GLY A 115 7.66 -4.49 5.05
C GLY A 115 9.07 -3.94 4.81
N SER A 116 10.07 -4.70 5.22
CA SER A 116 11.46 -4.29 5.11
C SER A 116 12.06 -4.46 3.71
N ARG A 117 11.36 -5.15 2.83
CA ARG A 117 11.79 -5.35 1.45
C ARG A 117 10.74 -4.85 0.47
N GLY A 118 11.16 -4.65 -0.77
CA GLY A 118 10.28 -4.15 -1.83
C GLY A 118 10.15 -2.64 -1.84
N LEU A 119 10.36 -1.99 -0.71
CA LEU A 119 10.30 -0.55 -0.56
C LEU A 119 11.58 -0.03 0.06
N GLY A 120 12.72 -0.57 -0.38
CA GLY A 120 14.02 -0.26 0.20
C GLY A 120 14.35 1.22 0.27
N ALA A 121 13.84 2.00 -0.66
CA ALA A 121 14.06 3.45 -0.67
C ALA A 121 13.38 4.16 0.50
N LEU A 122 12.47 3.48 1.19
CA LEU A 122 11.69 4.07 2.28
C LEU A 122 12.14 3.60 3.65
N THR A 123 13.26 2.90 3.72
CA THR A 123 13.72 2.34 4.99
C THR A 123 14.04 3.39 6.05
N SER A 124 14.27 4.62 5.63
CA SER A 124 14.53 5.71 6.54
C SER A 124 13.28 6.42 7.02
N MET A 125 12.12 6.10 6.47
CA MET A 125 10.85 6.72 6.85
C MET A 125 10.18 5.89 7.93
N LEU A 126 10.30 6.30 9.14
CA LEU A 126 9.85 5.47 10.25
C LEU A 126 8.60 5.97 10.94
N LEU A 127 8.46 7.26 11.14
CA LEU A 127 7.33 7.81 11.88
C LEU A 127 6.79 9.06 11.19
N GLY A 128 5.52 9.16 11.17
CA GLY A 128 4.84 10.33 10.62
C GLY A 128 5.04 11.60 11.41
#